data_6e2cb024b91221ab4f1de45ce46443bb
#
_entry.id   6e2cb024b91221ab4f1de45ce46443bb
#
_cell.length_a   1.000
_cell.length_b   1.000
_cell.length_c   1.000
_cell.angle_alpha   90.00
_cell.angle_beta   90.00
_cell.angle_gamma   90.00
#
_symmetry.space_group_name_H-M   'P 1'
#
loop_
_entity.id
_entity.type
_entity.pdbx_description
1 polymer ?
#
loop_
_entity_poly.entity_id
_entity_poly.type
_entity_poly.pdbx_seq_one_letter_code
_entity_poly.pdbx_strand_id
1 'polypeptide(L)'
;MQTEARVGVVVEGGPRALNSQPKQHKPLQQQYQQSQIGTVSQLVAGGVAGALSKTCTAPLARLTILFQVQGMHSDVATLRKASIWHEASRVIREEGVRALWKGNLVTIAHRLPYSSVNFYAYERYKQVCKNTFLHMIPGLEIHRESAGVNLFVHFVGGGLAGITAASATYPLDLVRTRLAAQTNVIYYRGIWHALQTISREEGVFGLYKGLGATLLGVGPSIAISFSVYESLRSFWHSRRPHDSTVAVSLACGSLSGIASSTATFPLDLVRRRKQLEGAGGRARVYTTGLLGIFKHIIQTEGFRGLYRGIMPEYYKVVPGVSICFTTYETLKLLLADVTPTI
;
A
#
# COMPACT_ATOMS: atom_id res chain seq x y z
N MET A 1 -24.55 -36.91 69.13
CA MET A 1 -23.51 -37.25 70.09
C MET A 1 -22.38 -36.30 69.74
N GLN A 2 -22.29 -35.21 70.52
CA GLN A 2 -21.37 -34.95 71.63
C GLN A 2 -19.92 -34.88 71.09
N THR A 3 -19.06 -33.93 71.34
CA THR A 3 -18.99 -32.87 72.39
C THR A 3 -17.81 -31.97 72.03
N GLU A 4 -18.01 -30.71 72.22
CA GLU A 4 -17.15 -29.64 72.71
C GLU A 4 -15.72 -29.97 73.13
N ALA A 5 -14.78 -29.05 72.85
CA ALA A 5 -14.05 -28.36 73.94
C ALA A 5 -13.20 -27.17 73.39
N ARG A 6 -13.48 -26.00 73.95
CA ARG A 6 -12.65 -24.79 74.01
C ARG A 6 -11.31 -25.05 74.63
N VAL A 7 -10.24 -24.34 74.30
CA VAL A 7 -9.40 -23.54 75.17
C VAL A 7 -8.65 -22.50 74.31
N GLY A 8 -8.73 -21.22 74.78
CA GLY A 8 -8.00 -20.11 74.25
C GLY A 8 -6.67 -19.88 74.95
N VAL A 9 -5.73 -19.28 74.27
CA VAL A 9 -4.68 -18.45 74.86
C VAL A 9 -4.37 -17.27 73.93
N VAL A 10 -4.47 -16.09 74.50
CA VAL A 10 -4.02 -14.77 73.98
C VAL A 10 -2.52 -14.69 74.10
N VAL A 11 -1.81 -14.30 73.06
CA VAL A 11 -0.54 -13.58 73.18
C VAL A 11 -0.43 -12.56 72.02
N GLU A 12 -0.25 -11.31 72.40
CA GLU A 12 0.09 -10.14 71.61
C GLU A 12 1.44 -10.27 70.93
N GLY A 13 1.54 -9.63 69.75
CA GLY A 13 2.84 -9.36 69.12
C GLY A 13 2.71 -9.15 67.60
N GLY A 14 2.43 -7.90 67.15
CA GLY A 14 2.51 -7.57 65.75
C GLY A 14 3.95 -7.59 65.23
N PRO A 15 4.12 -7.75 63.92
CA PRO A 15 4.59 -6.60 63.14
C PRO A 15 3.92 -6.45 61.76
N ARG A 16 3.74 -5.20 61.37
CA ARG A 16 3.59 -4.58 60.05
C ARG A 16 3.51 -5.56 58.89
N ALA A 17 2.32 -5.83 58.42
CA ALA A 17 2.07 -6.32 57.06
C ALA A 17 2.38 -5.23 56.05
N LEU A 18 3.48 -5.41 55.28
CA LEU A 18 3.77 -4.70 54.05
C LEU A 18 2.62 -4.95 53.05
N ASN A 19 1.88 -3.91 52.80
CA ASN A 19 0.82 -3.85 51.80
C ASN A 19 1.47 -3.82 50.42
N SER A 20 1.88 -4.97 49.92
CA SER A 20 2.25 -5.15 48.50
C SER A 20 1.00 -5.28 47.69
N GLN A 21 0.45 -4.12 47.25
CA GLN A 21 -0.53 -4.10 46.20
C GLN A 21 0.07 -4.76 44.96
N PRO A 22 -0.61 -5.73 44.32
CA PRO A 22 -0.18 -6.24 43.03
C PRO A 22 -0.23 -5.10 42.03
N LYS A 23 0.91 -4.77 41.42
CA LYS A 23 0.98 -3.85 40.28
C LYS A 23 0.02 -4.37 39.21
N GLN A 24 -1.13 -3.75 39.12
CA GLN A 24 -2.04 -3.97 38.00
C GLN A 24 -1.25 -3.67 36.72
N HIS A 25 -0.93 -4.71 35.96
CA HIS A 25 -0.52 -4.59 34.58
C HIS A 25 -1.69 -3.92 33.83
N LYS A 26 -1.56 -2.61 33.59
CA LYS A 26 -2.49 -1.91 32.70
C LYS A 26 -2.50 -2.65 31.38
N PRO A 27 -3.67 -3.05 30.86
CA PRO A 27 -3.74 -3.77 29.60
C PRO A 27 -3.13 -2.90 28.49
N LEU A 28 -2.41 -3.55 27.57
CA LEU A 28 -1.72 -2.94 26.41
C LEU A 28 -2.61 -2.01 25.57
N GLN A 29 -3.93 -2.13 25.68
CA GLN A 29 -4.91 -1.23 25.07
C GLN A 29 -4.85 0.22 25.59
N GLN A 30 -4.41 0.48 26.81
CA GLN A 30 -4.30 1.85 27.34
C GLN A 30 -3.05 2.58 26.85
N GLN A 31 -2.04 1.88 26.39
CA GLN A 31 -0.83 2.50 25.81
C GLN A 31 -1.05 3.01 24.39
N TYR A 32 -2.10 2.51 23.67
CA TYR A 32 -2.51 3.02 22.36
C TYR A 32 -3.43 4.25 22.42
N GLN A 33 -3.93 4.62 23.60
CA GLN A 33 -4.79 5.79 23.80
C GLN A 33 -4.03 7.09 24.10
N GLN A 34 -2.72 7.05 24.23
CA GLN A 34 -1.92 8.26 24.43
C GLN A 34 -1.61 8.95 23.11
N SER A 35 -2.18 10.09 22.96
CA SER A 35 -2.18 11.12 21.91
C SER A 35 -3.24 10.90 20.79
N GLN A 36 -4.48 11.14 21.11
CA GLN A 36 -5.49 11.46 20.10
C GLN A 36 -5.23 12.86 19.54
N ILE A 37 -4.25 12.92 18.62
CA ILE A 37 -4.13 14.07 17.73
C ILE A 37 -5.42 14.10 16.91
N GLY A 38 -6.06 15.26 16.76
CA GLY A 38 -7.29 15.41 15.98
C GLY A 38 -7.17 14.74 14.60
N THR A 39 -8.25 14.18 14.11
CA THR A 39 -8.31 13.43 12.82
C THR A 39 -7.65 14.20 11.66
N VAL A 40 -7.79 15.52 11.64
CA VAL A 40 -7.19 16.40 10.63
C VAL A 40 -5.66 16.36 10.70
N SER A 41 -5.09 16.46 11.89
CA SER A 41 -3.64 16.40 12.09
C SER A 41 -3.05 15.05 11.67
N GLN A 42 -3.76 13.95 11.95
CA GLN A 42 -3.37 12.61 11.48
C GLN A 42 -3.40 12.49 9.95
N LEU A 43 -4.43 13.06 9.31
CA LEU A 43 -4.53 13.08 7.85
C LEU A 43 -3.41 13.91 7.20
N VAL A 44 -3.10 15.07 7.79
CA VAL A 44 -1.99 15.93 7.31
C VAL A 44 -0.66 15.21 7.48
N ALA A 45 -0.39 14.64 8.66
CA ALA A 45 0.84 13.89 8.91
C ALA A 45 1.00 12.71 7.96
N GLY A 46 -0.05 11.93 7.74
CA GLY A 46 -0.06 10.82 6.78
C GLY A 46 0.12 11.27 5.32
N GLY A 47 -0.50 12.38 4.94
CA GLY A 47 -0.35 13.00 3.62
C GLY A 47 1.09 13.43 3.34
N VAL A 48 1.69 14.18 4.27
CA VAL A 48 3.09 14.67 4.17
C VAL A 48 4.07 13.50 4.17
N ALA A 49 3.91 12.54 5.10
CA ALA A 49 4.75 11.34 5.16
C ALA A 49 4.69 10.53 3.87
N GLY A 50 3.50 10.35 3.31
CA GLY A 50 3.30 9.68 2.04
C GLY A 50 3.93 10.43 0.86
N ALA A 51 3.81 11.76 0.81
CA ALA A 51 4.40 12.59 -0.24
C ALA A 51 5.94 12.56 -0.18
N LEU A 52 6.52 12.69 1.00
CA LEU A 52 7.97 12.62 1.20
C LEU A 52 8.52 11.25 0.81
N SER A 53 7.92 10.16 1.30
CA SER A 53 8.30 8.79 0.95
C SER A 53 8.26 8.57 -0.58
N LYS A 54 7.20 9.04 -1.27
CA LYS A 54 7.09 8.92 -2.73
C LYS A 54 8.11 9.77 -3.46
N THR A 55 8.45 10.95 -2.95
CA THR A 55 9.47 11.82 -3.55
C THR A 55 10.86 11.22 -3.43
N CYS A 56 11.22 10.67 -2.26
CA CYS A 56 12.50 9.99 -2.08
C CYS A 56 12.64 8.73 -2.94
N THR A 57 11.55 7.98 -3.12
CA THR A 57 11.55 6.72 -3.91
C THR A 57 11.18 6.92 -5.38
N ALA A 58 10.91 8.16 -5.83
CA ALA A 58 10.52 8.48 -7.20
C ALA A 58 11.52 8.02 -8.27
N PRO A 59 12.85 8.16 -8.08
CA PRO A 59 13.84 7.67 -9.04
C PRO A 59 13.69 6.16 -9.32
N LEU A 60 13.55 5.35 -8.27
CA LEU A 60 13.34 3.91 -8.41
C LEU A 60 11.99 3.58 -9.06
N ALA A 61 10.95 4.32 -8.71
CA ALA A 61 9.62 4.15 -9.30
C ALA A 61 9.62 4.46 -10.82
N ARG A 62 10.36 5.49 -11.26
CA ARG A 62 10.53 5.79 -12.68
C ARG A 62 11.31 4.68 -13.40
N LEU A 63 12.41 4.23 -12.81
CA LEU A 63 13.21 3.13 -13.37
C LEU A 63 12.37 1.86 -13.53
N THR A 64 11.54 1.50 -12.52
CA THR A 64 10.59 0.39 -12.65
C THR A 64 9.74 0.51 -13.90
N ILE A 65 9.12 1.69 -14.13
CA ILE A 65 8.27 1.93 -15.31
C ILE A 65 9.08 1.79 -16.60
N LEU A 66 10.27 2.39 -16.68
CA LEU A 66 11.13 2.32 -17.86
C LEU A 66 11.52 0.87 -18.18
N PHE A 67 11.89 0.06 -17.20
CA PHE A 67 12.17 -1.36 -17.41
C PHE A 67 10.96 -2.16 -17.88
N GLN A 68 9.79 -1.90 -17.32
CA GLN A 68 8.54 -2.56 -17.73
C GLN A 68 8.18 -2.27 -19.19
N VAL A 69 8.54 -1.09 -19.69
CA VAL A 69 8.23 -0.60 -21.05
C VAL A 69 9.28 -0.99 -22.09
N GLN A 70 10.55 -1.13 -21.69
CA GLN A 70 11.63 -1.48 -22.62
C GLN A 70 11.31 -2.69 -23.50
N GLY A 71 10.61 -3.71 -22.97
CA GLY A 71 10.19 -4.88 -23.70
C GLY A 71 9.17 -4.62 -24.85
N MET A 72 8.57 -3.43 -24.92
CA MET A 72 7.64 -3.09 -25.99
C MET A 72 8.32 -2.61 -27.28
N HIS A 73 9.56 -2.11 -27.19
CA HIS A 73 10.19 -1.36 -28.29
C HIS A 73 11.65 -1.72 -28.56
N SER A 74 12.21 -2.72 -27.87
CA SER A 74 13.63 -3.06 -27.98
C SER A 74 13.84 -4.54 -28.30
N ASP A 75 14.87 -4.82 -29.07
CA ASP A 75 15.30 -6.19 -29.34
C ASP A 75 15.70 -6.95 -28.05
N VAL A 76 15.32 -8.21 -27.97
CA VAL A 76 15.52 -9.07 -26.78
C VAL A 76 16.99 -9.13 -26.34
N ALA A 77 17.92 -8.97 -27.25
CA ALA A 77 19.37 -9.01 -26.96
C ALA A 77 19.84 -7.79 -26.15
N THR A 78 19.33 -6.59 -26.41
CA THR A 78 19.66 -5.37 -25.68
C THR A 78 19.03 -5.36 -24.29
N LEU A 79 17.92 -6.06 -24.14
CA LEU A 79 17.16 -6.16 -22.91
C LEU A 79 17.83 -7.01 -21.81
N ARG A 80 18.69 -7.97 -22.20
CA ARG A 80 19.37 -8.86 -21.25
C ARG A 80 20.50 -8.17 -20.45
N LYS A 81 21.04 -7.06 -20.94
CA LYS A 81 22.22 -6.37 -20.36
C LYS A 81 21.89 -5.13 -19.53
N ALA A 82 20.62 -4.73 -19.43
CA ALA A 82 20.25 -3.49 -18.75
C ALA A 82 20.37 -3.62 -17.23
N SER A 83 21.45 -3.11 -16.67
CA SER A 83 21.63 -2.89 -15.23
C SER A 83 20.87 -1.64 -14.78
N ILE A 84 20.34 -1.66 -13.55
CA ILE A 84 19.65 -0.51 -12.93
C ILE A 84 20.53 0.74 -12.95
N TRP A 85 21.79 0.58 -12.61
CA TRP A 85 22.75 1.69 -12.58
C TRP A 85 23.08 2.23 -13.97
N HIS A 86 23.18 1.35 -14.96
CA HIS A 86 23.39 1.76 -16.35
C HIS A 86 22.19 2.59 -16.86
N GLU A 87 20.97 2.12 -16.60
CA GLU A 87 19.76 2.82 -17.01
C GLU A 87 19.60 4.16 -16.28
N ALA A 88 19.87 4.21 -14.97
CA ALA A 88 19.89 5.44 -14.20
C ALA A 88 20.91 6.43 -14.75
N SER A 89 22.15 5.97 -15.04
CA SER A 89 23.20 6.81 -15.64
C SER A 89 22.82 7.31 -17.01
N ARG A 90 22.16 6.48 -17.84
CA ARG A 90 21.64 6.87 -19.16
C ARG A 90 20.64 8.03 -19.02
N VAL A 91 19.63 7.84 -18.15
CA VAL A 91 18.61 8.89 -17.90
C VAL A 91 19.26 10.20 -17.43
N ILE A 92 20.25 10.12 -16.54
CA ILE A 92 20.94 11.31 -16.02
C ILE A 92 21.74 12.01 -17.13
N ARG A 93 22.41 11.27 -18.00
CA ARG A 93 23.21 11.84 -19.11
C ARG A 93 22.34 12.43 -20.20
N GLU A 94 21.24 11.76 -20.57
CA GLU A 94 20.40 12.14 -21.70
C GLU A 94 19.35 13.21 -21.32
N GLU A 95 18.78 13.11 -20.12
CA GLU A 95 17.64 13.91 -19.70
C GLU A 95 17.92 14.80 -18.49
N GLY A 96 19.06 14.60 -17.81
CA GLY A 96 19.44 15.30 -16.59
C GLY A 96 18.86 14.67 -15.31
N VAL A 97 19.44 15.05 -14.15
CA VAL A 97 19.09 14.48 -12.83
C VAL A 97 17.61 14.68 -12.47
N ARG A 98 17.05 15.86 -12.79
CA ARG A 98 15.63 16.17 -12.48
C ARG A 98 14.64 15.24 -13.19
N ALA A 99 15.07 14.65 -14.29
CA ALA A 99 14.23 13.73 -15.03
C ALA A 99 13.86 12.48 -14.23
N LEU A 100 14.66 12.07 -13.25
CA LEU A 100 14.35 10.94 -12.38
C LEU A 100 13.04 11.14 -11.57
N TRP A 101 12.56 12.37 -11.43
CA TRP A 101 11.30 12.72 -10.77
C TRP A 101 10.13 12.98 -11.75
N LYS A 102 10.29 12.69 -13.05
CA LYS A 102 9.16 12.82 -14.00
C LYS A 102 7.96 11.97 -13.53
N GLY A 103 6.80 12.59 -13.43
CA GLY A 103 5.57 11.96 -12.94
C GLY A 103 5.38 11.95 -11.41
N ASN A 104 6.37 12.41 -10.61
CA ASN A 104 6.25 12.43 -9.16
C ASN A 104 5.14 13.39 -8.67
N LEU A 105 5.04 14.58 -9.26
CA LEU A 105 3.99 15.55 -8.91
C LEU A 105 2.59 14.95 -9.11
N VAL A 106 2.38 14.22 -10.20
CA VAL A 106 1.10 13.53 -10.45
C VAL A 106 0.86 12.43 -9.42
N THR A 107 1.92 11.75 -8.98
CA THR A 107 1.84 10.72 -7.93
C THR A 107 1.33 11.31 -6.62
N ILE A 108 1.83 12.48 -6.25
CA ILE A 108 1.41 13.19 -5.03
C ILE A 108 -0.03 13.71 -5.20
N ALA A 109 -0.31 14.37 -6.32
CA ALA A 109 -1.64 14.91 -6.62
C ALA A 109 -2.73 13.81 -6.66
N HIS A 110 -2.40 12.62 -7.16
CA HIS A 110 -3.30 11.46 -7.19
C HIS A 110 -3.64 10.93 -5.79
N ARG A 111 -2.72 11.09 -4.81
CA ARG A 111 -2.90 10.54 -3.45
C ARG A 111 -4.12 11.11 -2.73
N LEU A 112 -4.35 12.43 -2.82
CA LEU A 112 -5.46 13.09 -2.13
C LEU A 112 -6.82 12.55 -2.61
N PRO A 113 -7.19 12.63 -3.90
CA PRO A 113 -8.48 12.13 -4.36
C PRO A 113 -8.63 10.61 -4.15
N TYR A 114 -7.55 9.84 -4.32
CA TYR A 114 -7.59 8.40 -4.05
C TYR A 114 -7.94 8.11 -2.59
N SER A 115 -7.25 8.74 -1.64
CA SER A 115 -7.51 8.52 -0.21
C SER A 115 -8.91 8.97 0.18
N SER A 116 -9.37 10.14 -0.30
CA SER A 116 -10.70 10.67 0.00
C SER A 116 -11.81 9.74 -0.49
N VAL A 117 -11.71 9.29 -1.74
CA VAL A 117 -12.70 8.35 -2.31
C VAL A 117 -12.64 7.01 -1.59
N ASN A 118 -11.43 6.51 -1.28
CA ASN A 118 -11.25 5.24 -0.59
C ASN A 118 -11.87 5.26 0.82
N PHE A 119 -11.63 6.30 1.60
CA PHE A 119 -12.22 6.44 2.93
C PHE A 119 -13.75 6.55 2.87
N TYR A 120 -14.28 7.42 2.02
CA TYR A 120 -15.71 7.57 1.86
C TYR A 120 -16.40 6.27 1.42
N ALA A 121 -15.85 5.62 0.40
CA ALA A 121 -16.38 4.36 -0.11
C ALA A 121 -16.28 3.24 0.94
N TYR A 122 -15.16 3.18 1.69
CA TYR A 122 -14.99 2.19 2.75
C TYR A 122 -16.06 2.31 3.84
N GLU A 123 -16.30 3.51 4.35
CA GLU A 123 -17.35 3.73 5.36
C GLU A 123 -18.72 3.33 4.84
N ARG A 124 -19.06 3.68 3.59
CA ARG A 124 -20.31 3.30 2.97
C ARG A 124 -20.45 1.79 2.79
N TYR A 125 -19.43 1.13 2.22
CA TYR A 125 -19.48 -0.31 2.01
C TYR A 125 -19.46 -1.09 3.32
N LYS A 126 -18.72 -0.64 4.33
CA LYS A 126 -18.74 -1.24 5.66
C LYS A 126 -20.14 -1.22 6.27
N GLN A 127 -20.86 -0.08 6.17
CA GLN A 127 -22.24 0.05 6.64
C GLN A 127 -23.18 -0.89 5.86
N VAL A 128 -23.09 -0.88 4.52
CA VAL A 128 -23.94 -1.73 3.67
C VAL A 128 -23.68 -3.21 3.94
N CYS A 129 -22.42 -3.64 3.96
CA CYS A 129 -22.06 -5.03 4.25
C CYS A 129 -22.57 -5.45 5.63
N LYS A 130 -22.39 -4.60 6.66
CA LYS A 130 -22.88 -4.89 8.01
C LYS A 130 -24.40 -5.05 8.04
N ASN A 131 -25.14 -4.15 7.40
CA ASN A 131 -26.59 -4.22 7.34
C ASN A 131 -27.09 -5.42 6.54
N THR A 132 -26.49 -5.70 5.38
CA THR A 132 -26.88 -6.85 4.54
C THR A 132 -26.62 -8.19 5.25
N PHE A 133 -25.49 -8.34 5.93
CA PHE A 133 -25.22 -9.54 6.72
C PHE A 133 -26.21 -9.71 7.87
N LEU A 134 -26.62 -8.60 8.53
CA LEU A 134 -27.61 -8.65 9.61
C LEU A 134 -28.99 -9.14 9.12
N HIS A 135 -29.36 -8.76 7.88
CA HIS A 135 -30.66 -9.13 7.29
C HIS A 135 -30.67 -10.54 6.66
N MET A 136 -29.53 -11.02 6.18
CA MET A 136 -29.48 -12.32 5.46
C MET A 136 -29.38 -13.54 6.36
N ILE A 137 -28.94 -13.41 7.61
CA ILE A 137 -28.76 -14.55 8.52
C ILE A 137 -29.54 -14.28 9.80
N PRO A 138 -30.80 -14.73 9.90
CA PRO A 138 -31.57 -14.68 11.14
C PRO A 138 -30.86 -15.53 12.21
N GLY A 139 -30.54 -14.95 13.36
CA GLY A 139 -29.81 -15.62 14.44
C GLY A 139 -28.34 -15.19 14.60
N LEU A 140 -27.78 -14.41 13.67
CA LEU A 140 -26.40 -13.90 13.79
C LEU A 140 -26.30 -12.71 14.77
N GLU A 141 -27.43 -12.21 15.28
CA GLU A 141 -27.44 -11.13 16.31
C GLU A 141 -26.67 -11.55 17.56
N ILE A 142 -26.66 -12.84 17.89
CA ILE A 142 -25.92 -13.41 19.04
C ILE A 142 -24.41 -13.42 18.79
N HIS A 143 -23.96 -13.41 17.54
CA HIS A 143 -22.54 -13.42 17.13
C HIS A 143 -22.08 -12.11 16.51
N ARG A 144 -22.77 -11.00 16.83
CA ARG A 144 -22.51 -9.64 16.32
C ARG A 144 -21.06 -9.16 16.49
N GLU A 145 -20.30 -9.77 17.42
CA GLU A 145 -18.90 -9.47 17.69
C GLU A 145 -17.95 -10.59 17.26
N SER A 146 -18.42 -11.56 16.48
CA SER A 146 -17.51 -12.61 15.97
C SER A 146 -16.38 -11.96 15.16
N ALA A 147 -15.14 -12.20 15.58
CA ALA A 147 -13.94 -11.68 14.92
C ALA A 147 -13.91 -12.01 13.42
N GLY A 148 -14.46 -13.18 13.03
CA GLY A 148 -14.53 -13.62 11.64
C GLY A 148 -15.46 -12.77 10.77
N VAL A 149 -16.66 -12.42 11.26
CA VAL A 149 -17.62 -11.58 10.53
C VAL A 149 -17.05 -10.16 10.35
N ASN A 150 -16.48 -9.61 11.41
CA ASN A 150 -15.84 -8.29 11.32
C ASN A 150 -14.69 -8.31 10.32
N LEU A 151 -13.83 -9.32 10.33
CA LEU A 151 -12.73 -9.46 9.38
C LEU A 151 -13.22 -9.55 7.93
N PHE A 152 -14.28 -10.34 7.68
CA PHE A 152 -14.89 -10.46 6.36
C PHE A 152 -15.47 -9.11 5.86
N VAL A 153 -16.23 -8.41 6.70
CA VAL A 153 -16.81 -7.09 6.38
C VAL A 153 -15.69 -6.07 6.07
N HIS A 154 -14.62 -6.08 6.85
CA HIS A 154 -13.46 -5.20 6.60
C HIS A 154 -12.75 -5.57 5.30
N PHE A 155 -12.60 -6.86 5.00
CA PHE A 155 -11.94 -7.33 3.78
C PHE A 155 -12.75 -6.98 2.53
N VAL A 156 -14.06 -7.31 2.52
CA VAL A 156 -14.95 -7.01 1.39
C VAL A 156 -15.14 -5.50 1.22
N GLY A 157 -15.44 -4.79 2.32
CA GLY A 157 -15.59 -3.33 2.30
C GLY A 157 -14.33 -2.62 1.84
N GLY A 158 -13.15 -3.04 2.33
CA GLY A 158 -11.87 -2.50 1.90
C GLY A 158 -11.53 -2.80 0.45
N GLY A 159 -11.82 -4.01 -0.02
CA GLY A 159 -11.65 -4.40 -1.42
C GLY A 159 -12.50 -3.56 -2.37
N LEU A 160 -13.80 -3.45 -2.09
CA LEU A 160 -14.73 -2.63 -2.86
C LEU A 160 -14.37 -1.15 -2.84
N ALA A 161 -13.97 -0.62 -1.69
CA ALA A 161 -13.50 0.76 -1.58
C ALA A 161 -12.24 0.99 -2.42
N GLY A 162 -11.28 0.08 -2.38
CA GLY A 162 -10.08 0.15 -3.21
C GLY A 162 -10.40 0.12 -4.71
N ILE A 163 -11.32 -0.74 -5.15
CA ILE A 163 -11.80 -0.80 -6.54
C ILE A 163 -12.44 0.53 -6.95
N THR A 164 -13.34 1.07 -6.12
CA THR A 164 -14.02 2.34 -6.39
C THR A 164 -13.03 3.50 -6.46
N ALA A 165 -12.11 3.60 -5.50
CA ALA A 165 -11.09 4.62 -5.49
C ALA A 165 -10.14 4.51 -6.69
N ALA A 166 -9.69 3.30 -7.02
CA ALA A 166 -8.85 3.05 -8.19
C ALA A 166 -9.56 3.45 -9.49
N SER A 167 -10.85 3.10 -9.65
CA SER A 167 -11.64 3.44 -10.83
C SER A 167 -11.86 4.95 -10.97
N ALA A 168 -12.24 5.62 -9.89
CA ALA A 168 -12.52 7.06 -9.90
C ALA A 168 -11.26 7.90 -10.20
N THR A 169 -10.09 7.46 -9.72
CA THR A 169 -8.83 8.19 -9.87
C THR A 169 -7.93 7.64 -10.98
N TYR A 170 -8.42 6.66 -11.73
CA TYR A 170 -7.65 5.97 -12.77
C TYR A 170 -7.06 6.89 -13.85
N PRO A 171 -7.77 7.93 -14.36
CA PRO A 171 -7.20 8.87 -15.31
C PRO A 171 -5.89 9.51 -14.84
N LEU A 172 -5.78 9.83 -13.55
CA LEU A 172 -4.55 10.40 -12.98
C LEU A 172 -3.41 9.36 -12.90
N ASP A 173 -3.72 8.09 -12.60
CA ASP A 173 -2.72 7.02 -12.61
C ASP A 173 -2.19 6.74 -14.02
N LEU A 174 -3.07 6.78 -15.04
CA LEU A 174 -2.67 6.67 -16.44
C LEU A 174 -1.74 7.83 -16.84
N VAL A 175 -2.12 9.07 -16.55
CA VAL A 175 -1.31 10.26 -16.85
C VAL A 175 0.05 10.18 -16.16
N ARG A 176 0.08 9.79 -14.88
CA ARG A 176 1.32 9.55 -14.15
C ARG A 176 2.24 8.59 -14.88
N THR A 177 1.71 7.45 -15.32
CA THR A 177 2.48 6.41 -16.02
C THR A 177 3.03 6.93 -17.34
N ARG A 178 2.20 7.63 -18.12
CA ARG A 178 2.61 8.20 -19.43
C ARG A 178 3.65 9.30 -19.28
N LEU A 179 3.52 10.17 -18.28
CA LEU A 179 4.52 11.21 -18.00
C LEU A 179 5.85 10.60 -17.52
N ALA A 180 5.81 9.57 -16.66
CA ALA A 180 7.02 8.91 -16.16
C ALA A 180 7.75 8.10 -17.26
N ALA A 181 7.03 7.59 -18.23
CA ALA A 181 7.57 6.79 -19.34
C ALA A 181 8.15 7.64 -20.49
N GLN A 182 7.92 8.96 -20.50
CA GLN A 182 8.50 9.85 -21.50
C GLN A 182 10.02 9.93 -21.31
N THR A 183 10.75 9.79 -22.42
CA THR A 183 12.19 9.97 -22.50
C THR A 183 12.54 11.32 -23.13
N ASN A 184 13.38 11.35 -24.18
CA ASN A 184 13.91 12.55 -24.81
C ASN A 184 12.83 13.42 -25.48
N VAL A 185 11.71 12.82 -25.92
CA VAL A 185 10.62 13.57 -26.56
C VAL A 185 9.55 13.92 -25.54
N ILE A 186 9.32 15.21 -25.31
CA ILE A 186 8.27 15.71 -24.43
C ILE A 186 6.97 15.81 -25.22
N TYR A 187 6.17 14.74 -25.19
CA TYR A 187 4.84 14.72 -25.81
C TYR A 187 3.76 15.32 -24.89
N TYR A 188 3.77 14.94 -23.63
CA TYR A 188 2.86 15.45 -22.61
C TYR A 188 3.57 16.50 -21.75
N ARG A 189 3.09 17.76 -21.79
CA ARG A 189 3.72 18.90 -21.08
C ARG A 189 3.31 19.03 -19.61
N GLY A 190 2.27 18.31 -19.18
CA GLY A 190 1.76 18.36 -17.81
C GLY A 190 0.48 17.54 -17.66
N ILE A 191 -0.12 17.55 -16.45
CA ILE A 191 -1.30 16.73 -16.13
C ILE A 191 -2.47 17.09 -17.05
N TRP A 192 -2.81 18.37 -17.12
CA TRP A 192 -3.97 18.84 -17.88
C TRP A 192 -3.80 18.63 -19.38
N HIS A 193 -2.64 18.98 -19.91
CA HIS A 193 -2.32 18.73 -21.32
C HIS A 193 -2.39 17.23 -21.66
N ALA A 194 -1.89 16.35 -20.77
CA ALA A 194 -1.97 14.91 -20.99
C ALA A 194 -3.42 14.42 -21.00
N LEU A 195 -4.26 14.86 -20.05
CA LEU A 195 -5.68 14.49 -20.03
C LEU A 195 -6.40 14.92 -21.31
N GLN A 196 -6.20 16.16 -21.75
CA GLN A 196 -6.81 16.66 -22.97
C GLN A 196 -6.32 15.92 -24.21
N THR A 197 -5.01 15.71 -24.35
CA THR A 197 -4.41 15.02 -25.50
C THR A 197 -4.90 13.59 -25.58
N ILE A 198 -4.90 12.85 -24.48
CA ILE A 198 -5.39 11.46 -24.45
C ILE A 198 -6.88 11.40 -24.81
N SER A 199 -7.68 12.31 -24.23
CA SER A 199 -9.12 12.37 -24.52
C SER A 199 -9.41 12.70 -25.98
N ARG A 200 -8.60 13.54 -26.64
CA ARG A 200 -8.75 13.89 -28.06
C ARG A 200 -8.30 12.78 -29.00
N GLU A 201 -7.16 12.14 -28.69
CA GLU A 201 -6.56 11.13 -29.59
C GLU A 201 -7.12 9.72 -29.41
N GLU A 202 -7.45 9.35 -28.18
CA GLU A 202 -7.87 7.99 -27.82
C GLU A 202 -9.31 7.91 -27.31
N GLY A 203 -9.97 9.06 -27.19
CA GLY A 203 -11.31 9.19 -26.60
C GLY A 203 -11.29 9.08 -25.08
N VAL A 204 -12.44 9.29 -24.44
CA VAL A 204 -12.60 9.21 -22.97
C VAL A 204 -12.26 7.80 -22.46
N PHE A 205 -12.60 6.75 -23.19
CA PHE A 205 -12.22 5.37 -22.83
C PHE A 205 -10.71 5.13 -22.86
N GLY A 206 -9.95 5.93 -23.60
CA GLY A 206 -8.48 5.91 -23.59
C GLY A 206 -7.90 6.20 -22.21
N LEU A 207 -8.58 7.02 -21.40
CA LEU A 207 -8.19 7.35 -20.02
C LEU A 207 -8.31 6.15 -19.05
N TYR A 208 -9.03 5.09 -19.45
CA TYR A 208 -9.25 3.89 -18.66
C TYR A 208 -8.52 2.65 -19.19
N LYS A 209 -7.58 2.83 -20.12
CA LYS A 209 -6.75 1.73 -20.64
C LYS A 209 -5.95 1.07 -19.53
N GLY A 210 -6.14 -0.25 -19.37
CA GLY A 210 -5.46 -1.05 -18.35
C GLY A 210 -6.17 -1.11 -16.99
N LEU A 211 -7.35 -0.48 -16.83
CA LEU A 211 -8.14 -0.55 -15.60
C LEU A 211 -8.45 -2.00 -15.21
N GLY A 212 -8.85 -2.85 -16.15
CA GLY A 212 -9.16 -4.26 -15.87
C GLY A 212 -8.01 -5.01 -15.21
N ALA A 213 -6.76 -4.82 -15.68
CA ALA A 213 -5.58 -5.42 -15.03
C ALA A 213 -5.37 -4.87 -13.59
N THR A 214 -5.65 -3.58 -13.38
CA THR A 214 -5.58 -2.96 -12.06
C THR A 214 -6.57 -3.60 -11.10
N LEU A 215 -7.83 -3.72 -11.52
CA LEU A 215 -8.89 -4.28 -10.67
C LEU A 215 -8.64 -5.75 -10.33
N LEU A 216 -8.13 -6.53 -11.29
CA LEU A 216 -7.72 -7.91 -11.05
C LEU A 216 -6.54 -8.03 -10.07
N GLY A 217 -5.66 -7.04 -10.02
CA GLY A 217 -4.48 -7.02 -9.14
C GLY A 217 -4.77 -6.56 -7.71
N VAL A 218 -5.76 -5.69 -7.50
CA VAL A 218 -6.02 -5.06 -6.19
C VAL A 218 -6.40 -6.10 -5.13
N GLY A 219 -7.35 -6.98 -5.42
CA GLY A 219 -7.81 -8.00 -4.48
C GLY A 219 -6.68 -8.95 -4.02
N PRO A 220 -6.01 -9.66 -4.95
CA PRO A 220 -4.89 -10.53 -4.62
C PRO A 220 -3.75 -9.81 -3.89
N SER A 221 -3.42 -8.59 -4.29
CA SER A 221 -2.36 -7.80 -3.64
C SER A 221 -2.66 -7.53 -2.18
N ILE A 222 -3.87 -7.10 -1.86
CA ILE A 222 -4.32 -6.84 -0.48
C ILE A 222 -4.32 -8.15 0.31
N ALA A 223 -4.93 -9.22 -0.24
CA ALA A 223 -5.03 -10.50 0.44
C ALA A 223 -3.65 -11.08 0.80
N ILE A 224 -2.71 -11.11 -0.15
CA ILE A 224 -1.35 -11.62 0.07
C ILE A 224 -0.61 -10.74 1.07
N SER A 225 -0.71 -9.42 0.94
CA SER A 225 -0.04 -8.49 1.86
C SER A 225 -0.50 -8.69 3.30
N PHE A 226 -1.82 -8.78 3.54
CA PHE A 226 -2.35 -9.03 4.89
C PHE A 226 -1.99 -10.42 5.42
N SER A 227 -2.18 -11.48 4.62
CA SER A 227 -1.89 -12.85 5.05
C SER A 227 -0.42 -13.03 5.42
N VAL A 228 0.50 -12.52 4.61
CA VAL A 228 1.93 -12.60 4.88
C VAL A 228 2.31 -11.74 6.10
N TYR A 229 1.76 -10.53 6.21
CA TYR A 229 2.01 -9.65 7.35
C TYR A 229 1.58 -10.30 8.67
N GLU A 230 0.35 -10.79 8.76
CA GLU A 230 -0.19 -11.43 9.96
C GLU A 230 0.57 -12.72 10.31
N SER A 231 0.89 -13.55 9.31
CA SER A 231 1.68 -14.77 9.51
C SER A 231 3.08 -14.47 10.07
N LEU A 232 3.77 -13.49 9.48
CA LEU A 232 5.11 -13.09 9.95
C LEU A 232 5.06 -12.48 11.34
N ARG A 233 4.09 -11.61 11.59
CA ARG A 233 3.92 -10.95 12.89
C ARG A 233 3.60 -11.96 13.99
N SER A 234 2.69 -12.90 13.74
CA SER A 234 2.35 -13.96 14.67
C SER A 234 3.55 -14.87 14.97
N PHE A 235 4.27 -15.29 13.91
CA PHE A 235 5.49 -16.09 14.05
C PHE A 235 6.57 -15.36 14.87
N TRP A 236 6.79 -14.07 14.61
CA TRP A 236 7.79 -13.28 15.32
C TRP A 236 7.43 -13.10 16.80
N HIS A 237 6.18 -12.74 17.06
CA HIS A 237 5.68 -12.54 18.43
C HIS A 237 5.74 -13.82 19.27
N SER A 238 5.51 -14.98 18.67
CA SER A 238 5.64 -16.26 19.35
C SER A 238 7.08 -16.60 19.74
N ARG A 239 8.08 -16.14 18.98
CA ARG A 239 9.49 -16.45 19.22
C ARG A 239 10.25 -15.39 20.00
N ARG A 240 9.88 -14.12 19.84
CA ARG A 240 10.57 -12.95 20.43
C ARG A 240 9.59 -11.90 20.93
N PRO A 241 8.91 -12.13 22.06
CA PRO A 241 7.87 -11.22 22.57
C PRO A 241 8.42 -9.87 23.07
N HIS A 242 9.72 -9.74 23.32
CA HIS A 242 10.36 -8.53 23.84
C HIS A 242 10.98 -7.62 22.79
N ASP A 243 10.95 -8.00 21.51
CA ASP A 243 11.50 -7.17 20.44
C ASP A 243 10.66 -5.90 20.24
N SER A 244 11.32 -4.83 19.78
CA SER A 244 10.67 -3.57 19.48
C SER A 244 9.52 -3.76 18.47
N THR A 245 8.29 -3.48 18.88
CA THR A 245 7.07 -3.58 18.05
C THR A 245 7.21 -2.80 16.74
N VAL A 246 7.93 -1.69 16.76
CA VAL A 246 8.18 -0.84 15.59
C VAL A 246 9.08 -1.55 14.58
N ALA A 247 10.23 -2.10 15.03
CA ALA A 247 11.16 -2.80 14.16
C ALA A 247 10.52 -4.05 13.53
N VAL A 248 9.77 -4.81 14.34
CA VAL A 248 9.02 -5.99 13.88
C VAL A 248 7.97 -5.59 12.83
N SER A 249 7.20 -4.53 13.07
CA SER A 249 6.18 -4.07 12.13
C SER A 249 6.78 -3.57 10.80
N LEU A 250 7.93 -2.89 10.84
CA LEU A 250 8.66 -2.46 9.65
C LEU A 250 9.20 -3.66 8.85
N ALA A 251 9.79 -4.65 9.53
CA ALA A 251 10.29 -5.86 8.89
C ALA A 251 9.15 -6.68 8.26
N CYS A 252 8.10 -6.97 9.02
CA CYS A 252 6.93 -7.70 8.54
C CYS A 252 6.23 -6.95 7.40
N GLY A 253 6.08 -5.63 7.49
CA GLY A 253 5.51 -4.79 6.45
C GLY A 253 6.33 -4.77 5.17
N SER A 254 7.65 -4.70 5.29
CA SER A 254 8.55 -4.75 4.13
C SER A 254 8.52 -6.11 3.43
N LEU A 255 8.59 -7.21 4.20
CA LEU A 255 8.52 -8.57 3.66
C LEU A 255 7.16 -8.88 3.02
N SER A 256 6.05 -8.47 3.66
CA SER A 256 4.71 -8.62 3.08
C SER A 256 4.54 -7.82 1.79
N GLY A 257 5.11 -6.61 1.74
CA GLY A 257 5.14 -5.78 0.53
C GLY A 257 5.93 -6.43 -0.61
N ILE A 258 7.09 -7.02 -0.32
CA ILE A 258 7.89 -7.77 -1.31
C ILE A 258 7.11 -9.00 -1.82
N ALA A 259 6.53 -9.78 -0.92
CA ALA A 259 5.75 -10.98 -1.29
C ALA A 259 4.54 -10.62 -2.16
N SER A 260 3.76 -9.61 -1.75
CA SER A 260 2.62 -9.11 -2.52
C SER A 260 3.05 -8.58 -3.90
N SER A 261 4.09 -7.73 -3.95
CA SER A 261 4.62 -7.21 -5.21
C SER A 261 5.11 -8.33 -6.13
N THR A 262 5.76 -9.37 -5.60
CA THR A 262 6.23 -10.51 -6.39
C THR A 262 5.06 -11.26 -7.03
N ALA A 263 4.03 -11.55 -6.25
CA ALA A 263 2.88 -12.31 -6.73
C ALA A 263 2.05 -11.53 -7.76
N THR A 264 1.91 -10.21 -7.59
CA THR A 264 1.08 -9.37 -8.47
C THR A 264 1.87 -8.71 -9.60
N PHE A 265 3.20 -8.82 -9.62
CA PHE A 265 4.06 -8.15 -10.59
C PHE A 265 3.70 -8.44 -12.07
N PRO A 266 3.35 -9.68 -12.47
CA PRO A 266 2.91 -9.95 -13.83
C PRO A 266 1.69 -9.13 -14.26
N LEU A 267 0.72 -8.94 -13.34
CA LEU A 267 -0.46 -8.10 -13.60
C LEU A 267 -0.09 -6.62 -13.69
N ASP A 268 0.82 -6.16 -12.82
CA ASP A 268 1.31 -4.79 -12.84
C ASP A 268 2.08 -4.48 -14.14
N LEU A 269 2.88 -5.41 -14.63
CA LEU A 269 3.60 -5.26 -15.89
C LEU A 269 2.62 -5.16 -17.08
N VAL A 270 1.63 -6.05 -17.15
CA VAL A 270 0.60 -6.01 -18.19
C VAL A 270 -0.21 -4.71 -18.12
N ARG A 271 -0.57 -4.27 -16.92
CA ARG A 271 -1.23 -2.97 -16.69
C ARG A 271 -0.40 -1.83 -17.27
N ARG A 272 0.89 -1.74 -16.94
CA ARG A 272 1.80 -0.68 -17.42
C ARG A 272 1.95 -0.70 -18.94
N ARG A 273 2.12 -1.88 -19.54
CA ARG A 273 2.20 -2.00 -21.00
C ARG A 273 0.90 -1.58 -21.67
N LYS A 274 -0.26 -1.94 -21.09
CA LYS A 274 -1.56 -1.50 -21.62
C LYS A 274 -1.79 0.01 -21.47
N GLN A 275 -1.36 0.60 -20.38
CA GLN A 275 -1.41 2.06 -20.17
C GLN A 275 -0.59 2.84 -21.20
N LEU A 276 0.52 2.27 -21.65
CA LEU A 276 1.47 2.91 -22.56
C LEU A 276 1.24 2.54 -24.04
N GLU A 277 0.30 1.65 -24.32
CA GLU A 277 -0.07 1.30 -25.66
C GLU A 277 -0.67 2.50 -26.40
N GLY A 278 -0.04 2.89 -27.51
CA GLY A 278 -0.43 4.06 -28.31
C GLY A 278 -0.03 5.41 -27.71
N ALA A 279 0.69 5.44 -26.58
CA ALA A 279 1.13 6.67 -25.93
C ALA A 279 2.13 7.44 -26.81
N GLY A 280 1.93 8.75 -26.95
CA GLY A 280 2.83 9.62 -27.70
C GLY A 280 2.85 9.35 -29.20
N GLY A 281 1.73 8.96 -29.80
CA GLY A 281 1.61 8.66 -31.23
C GLY A 281 2.27 7.36 -31.67
N ARG A 282 2.71 6.52 -30.75
CA ARG A 282 3.35 5.23 -31.06
C ARG A 282 2.32 4.21 -31.55
N ALA A 283 2.75 3.32 -32.45
CA ALA A 283 1.91 2.23 -32.94
C ALA A 283 1.41 1.33 -31.78
N ARG A 284 0.19 0.83 -31.92
CA ARG A 284 -0.35 -0.16 -30.97
C ARG A 284 0.36 -1.49 -31.16
N VAL A 285 1.00 -1.98 -30.12
CA VAL A 285 1.73 -3.26 -30.14
C VAL A 285 0.77 -4.44 -29.87
N TYR A 286 -0.24 -4.22 -29.05
CA TYR A 286 -1.16 -5.27 -28.62
C TYR A 286 -2.59 -4.99 -29.17
N THR A 287 -3.07 -5.87 -30.02
CA THR A 287 -4.46 -5.83 -30.54
C THR A 287 -5.43 -6.67 -29.73
N THR A 288 -4.91 -7.47 -28.79
CA THR A 288 -5.64 -8.48 -28.01
C THR A 288 -5.92 -8.02 -26.58
N GLY A 289 -6.85 -8.70 -25.89
CA GLY A 289 -7.15 -8.45 -24.50
C GLY A 289 -5.98 -8.80 -23.54
N LEU A 290 -6.21 -8.70 -22.23
CA LEU A 290 -5.18 -8.93 -21.20
C LEU A 290 -4.46 -10.27 -21.36
N LEU A 291 -5.19 -11.36 -21.59
CA LEU A 291 -4.61 -12.69 -21.81
C LEU A 291 -3.70 -12.75 -23.05
N GLY A 292 -4.06 -12.02 -24.11
CA GLY A 292 -3.22 -11.92 -25.32
C GLY A 292 -1.90 -11.21 -25.04
N ILE A 293 -1.89 -10.19 -24.20
CA ILE A 293 -0.67 -9.51 -23.77
C ILE A 293 0.23 -10.47 -22.97
N PHE A 294 -0.34 -11.23 -22.02
CA PHE A 294 0.41 -12.26 -21.28
C PHE A 294 1.06 -13.26 -22.23
N LYS A 295 0.26 -13.82 -23.15
CA LYS A 295 0.74 -14.80 -24.12
C LYS A 295 1.85 -14.21 -25.00
N HIS A 296 1.68 -13.00 -25.48
CA HIS A 296 2.68 -12.30 -26.29
C HIS A 296 4.01 -12.11 -25.54
N ILE A 297 3.94 -11.65 -24.27
CA ILE A 297 5.15 -11.48 -23.44
C ILE A 297 5.88 -12.80 -23.22
N ILE A 298 5.14 -13.89 -22.93
CA ILE A 298 5.75 -15.20 -22.71
C ILE A 298 6.40 -15.73 -24.00
N GLN A 299 5.77 -15.51 -25.14
CA GLN A 299 6.30 -15.96 -26.44
C GLN A 299 7.53 -15.17 -26.90
N THR A 300 7.56 -13.84 -26.65
CA THR A 300 8.62 -12.96 -27.16
C THR A 300 9.77 -12.79 -26.16
N GLU A 301 9.48 -12.65 -24.88
CA GLU A 301 10.45 -12.34 -23.83
C GLU A 301 10.69 -13.52 -22.87
N GLY A 302 9.89 -14.57 -22.99
CA GLY A 302 9.91 -15.71 -22.07
C GLY A 302 9.26 -15.37 -20.71
N PHE A 303 9.19 -16.36 -19.83
CA PHE A 303 8.59 -16.21 -18.50
C PHE A 303 9.26 -15.13 -17.64
N ARG A 304 10.59 -14.96 -17.80
CA ARG A 304 11.35 -13.90 -17.12
C ARG A 304 10.95 -12.49 -17.55
N GLY A 305 10.37 -12.33 -18.75
CA GLY A 305 9.82 -11.07 -19.24
C GLY A 305 8.71 -10.50 -18.36
N LEU A 306 7.91 -11.38 -17.73
CA LEU A 306 6.82 -10.98 -16.81
C LEU A 306 7.31 -10.32 -15.52
N TYR A 307 8.58 -10.52 -15.15
CA TYR A 307 9.20 -9.96 -13.94
C TYR A 307 10.22 -8.85 -14.25
N ARG A 308 10.17 -8.29 -15.46
CA ARG A 308 11.09 -7.22 -15.85
C ARG A 308 10.79 -5.95 -15.07
N GLY A 309 11.82 -5.43 -14.38
CA GLY A 309 11.70 -4.24 -13.53
C GLY A 309 11.30 -4.54 -12.09
N ILE A 310 11.34 -5.82 -11.65
CA ILE A 310 11.04 -6.19 -10.27
C ILE A 310 12.13 -5.72 -9.28
N MET A 311 13.39 -5.70 -9.71
CA MET A 311 14.52 -5.30 -8.85
C MET A 311 14.41 -3.85 -8.35
N PRO A 312 14.18 -2.83 -9.20
CA PRO A 312 13.92 -1.48 -8.71
C PRO A 312 12.69 -1.40 -7.80
N GLU A 313 11.68 -2.25 -8.02
CA GLU A 313 10.50 -2.34 -7.15
C GLU A 313 10.87 -2.78 -5.73
N TYR A 314 11.70 -3.84 -5.60
CA TYR A 314 12.17 -4.31 -4.30
C TYR A 314 13.02 -3.27 -3.56
N TYR A 315 13.95 -2.62 -4.27
CA TYR A 315 14.75 -1.55 -3.67
C TYR A 315 13.93 -0.35 -3.22
N LYS A 316 12.75 -0.15 -3.78
CA LYS A 316 11.82 0.93 -3.39
C LYS A 316 11.02 0.59 -2.14
N VAL A 317 10.66 -0.69 -1.91
CA VAL A 317 9.72 -1.09 -0.84
C VAL A 317 10.27 -0.73 0.54
N VAL A 318 11.46 -1.18 0.86
CA VAL A 318 12.06 -1.00 2.19
C VAL A 318 12.25 0.48 2.55
N PRO A 319 12.95 1.30 1.72
CA PRO A 319 13.07 2.73 2.01
C PRO A 319 11.72 3.44 2.05
N GLY A 320 10.80 3.04 1.17
CA GLY A 320 9.48 3.66 1.10
C GLY A 320 8.67 3.47 2.38
N VAL A 321 8.66 2.27 2.94
CA VAL A 321 7.99 1.97 4.21
C VAL A 321 8.68 2.70 5.37
N SER A 322 10.01 2.61 5.45
CA SER A 322 10.79 3.22 6.53
C SER A 322 10.63 4.74 6.57
N ILE A 323 10.79 5.43 5.42
CA ILE A 323 10.63 6.90 5.34
C ILE A 323 9.21 7.30 5.70
N CYS A 324 8.20 6.59 5.18
CA CYS A 324 6.80 6.91 5.46
C CYS A 324 6.50 6.79 6.96
N PHE A 325 6.92 5.69 7.58
CA PHE A 325 6.69 5.44 9.00
C PHE A 325 7.43 6.44 9.89
N THR A 326 8.74 6.64 9.68
CA THR A 326 9.54 7.57 10.47
C THR A 326 9.00 9.00 10.37
N THR A 327 8.70 9.46 9.14
CA THR A 327 8.13 10.79 8.94
C THR A 327 6.76 10.94 9.61
N TYR A 328 5.91 9.92 9.53
CA TYR A 328 4.59 9.94 10.17
C TYR A 328 4.71 10.05 11.69
N GLU A 329 5.54 9.22 12.32
CA GLU A 329 5.74 9.25 13.77
C GLU A 329 6.37 10.57 14.23
N THR A 330 7.36 11.09 13.50
CA THR A 330 7.97 12.39 13.81
C THR A 330 6.94 13.52 13.73
N LEU A 331 6.13 13.56 12.66
CA LEU A 331 5.08 14.59 12.53
C LEU A 331 3.99 14.44 13.58
N LYS A 332 3.65 13.21 13.95
CA LYS A 332 2.69 12.94 15.01
C LYS A 332 3.18 13.49 16.36
N LEU A 333 4.45 13.31 16.70
CA LEU A 333 5.05 13.86 17.91
C LEU A 333 5.04 15.40 17.88
N LEU A 334 5.50 16.01 16.78
CA LEU A 334 5.52 17.47 16.63
C LEU A 334 4.11 18.09 16.70
N LEU A 335 3.12 17.44 16.11
CA LEU A 335 1.73 17.94 16.15
C LEU A 335 1.06 17.71 17.50
N ALA A 336 1.50 16.71 18.29
CA ALA A 336 1.03 16.51 19.64
C ALA A 336 1.53 17.63 20.59
N ASP A 337 2.77 18.10 20.39
CA ASP A 337 3.35 19.20 21.18
C ASP A 337 2.71 20.57 20.84
N VAL A 338 2.21 20.75 19.62
CA VAL A 338 1.60 22.01 19.16
C VAL A 338 0.11 22.14 19.53
N THR A 339 -0.57 21.01 19.76
CA THR A 339 -1.97 21.01 20.24
C THR A 339 -2.01 20.62 21.73
N PRO A 340 -1.76 21.57 22.66
CA PRO A 340 -2.06 21.32 24.05
C PRO A 340 -3.56 21.06 24.16
N THR A 341 -3.92 19.98 24.80
CA THR A 341 -5.30 19.58 25.12
C THR A 341 -6.06 20.77 25.71
N ILE A 342 -7.01 21.32 24.92
CA ILE A 342 -8.09 22.17 25.43
C ILE A 342 -9.16 21.27 26.02
#